data_8eace913c671406f769eff015f3228fd
#
_entry.id   8eace913c671406f769eff015f3228fd
#
_cell.length_a   1.000
_cell.length_b   1.000
_cell.length_c   1.000
_cell.angle_alpha   90.00
_cell.angle_beta   90.00
_cell.angle_gamma   90.00
#
_symmetry.space_group_name_H-M   'P 1'
#
loop_
_entity.id
_entity.type
_entity.pdbx_description
1 polymer ?
#
loop_
_entity_poly.entity_id
_entity_poly.type
_entity_poly.pdbx_seq_one_letter_code
_entity_poly.pdbx_strand_id
1 'polypeptide(L)'
;MPVTRREVVQGRYALNLLLAIAAAAVAAVLMTAFIALGSAVELPEFLANLAVWDNQQLEATLAASTSCACIGLCMCSVTLPAYFKFGMTKATQYLPFIMIVLSMAPFLVLGVIGGPLLDQVKGAIELAETTGGLGLIAFAALAISLAVYAASSFIAVRLYSARDL
;
A
#
# COMPACT_ATOMS: atom_id res chain seq x y z
N MET A 1 35.12 -7.25 -0.97
CA MET A 1 35.04 -5.79 -0.86
C MET A 1 34.15 -5.46 0.33
N PRO A 2 34.53 -4.56 1.23
CA PRO A 2 33.66 -4.18 2.34
C PRO A 2 32.42 -3.44 1.79
N VAL A 3 31.24 -3.94 2.09
CA VAL A 3 29.97 -3.33 1.68
C VAL A 3 29.79 -2.05 2.48
N THR A 4 29.51 -0.94 1.80
CA THR A 4 29.29 0.35 2.48
C THR A 4 27.93 0.35 3.20
N ARG A 5 27.83 1.07 4.34
CA ARG A 5 26.57 1.20 5.09
C ARG A 5 25.42 1.71 4.22
N ARG A 6 25.74 2.56 3.26
CA ARG A 6 24.76 3.09 2.30
C ARG A 6 24.22 2.00 1.37
N GLU A 7 25.08 1.11 0.87
CA GLU A 7 24.66 0.01 0.01
C GLU A 7 23.75 -0.97 0.73
N VAL A 8 23.99 -1.24 2.02
CA VAL A 8 23.11 -2.08 2.84
C VAL A 8 21.71 -1.49 2.95
N VAL A 9 21.60 -0.18 3.24
CA VAL A 9 20.30 0.50 3.35
C VAL A 9 19.59 0.50 2.00
N GLN A 10 20.27 0.93 0.95
CA GLN A 10 19.70 1.00 -0.39
C GLN A 10 19.28 -0.38 -0.90
N GLY A 11 20.07 -1.42 -0.64
CA GLY A 11 19.73 -2.79 -0.99
C GLY A 11 18.46 -3.28 -0.31
N ARG A 12 18.25 -2.94 0.97
CA ARG A 12 17.02 -3.27 1.69
C ARG A 12 15.79 -2.55 1.13
N TYR A 13 15.93 -1.28 0.81
CA TYR A 13 14.86 -0.50 0.18
C TYR A 13 14.54 -1.04 -1.22
N ALA A 14 15.55 -1.31 -2.05
CA ALA A 14 15.37 -1.91 -3.36
C ALA A 14 14.69 -3.28 -3.29
N LEU A 15 15.09 -4.14 -2.35
CA LEU A 15 14.49 -5.44 -2.15
C LEU A 15 13.01 -5.34 -1.76
N ASN A 16 12.66 -4.44 -0.83
CA ASN A 16 11.27 -4.24 -0.44
C ASN A 16 10.41 -3.69 -1.59
N LEU A 17 10.95 -2.79 -2.39
CA LEU A 17 10.25 -2.29 -3.58
C LEU A 17 10.03 -3.40 -4.60
N LEU A 18 11.05 -4.23 -4.85
CA LEU A 18 10.96 -5.37 -5.75
C LEU A 18 9.93 -6.40 -5.25
N LEU A 19 9.90 -6.68 -3.96
CA LEU A 19 8.88 -7.55 -3.35
C LEU A 19 7.48 -6.96 -3.49
N ALA A 20 7.31 -5.65 -3.32
CA ALA A 20 6.02 -4.99 -3.52
C ALA A 20 5.54 -5.09 -4.98
N ILE A 21 6.44 -4.89 -5.95
CA ILE A 21 6.13 -5.06 -7.38
C ILE A 21 5.79 -6.51 -7.69
N ALA A 22 6.57 -7.47 -7.16
CA ALA A 22 6.30 -8.89 -7.35
C ALA A 22 4.94 -9.30 -6.75
N ALA A 23 4.62 -8.82 -5.55
CA ALA A 23 3.32 -9.07 -4.92
C ALA A 23 2.16 -8.48 -5.75
N ALA A 24 2.32 -7.27 -6.29
CA ALA A 24 1.33 -6.66 -7.17
C ALA A 24 1.14 -7.46 -8.47
N ALA A 25 2.23 -7.94 -9.06
CA ALA A 25 2.17 -8.79 -10.25
C ALA A 25 1.46 -10.13 -9.98
N VAL A 26 1.77 -10.78 -8.85
CA VAL A 26 1.09 -12.02 -8.43
C VAL A 26 -0.41 -11.75 -8.20
N ALA A 27 -0.76 -10.66 -7.52
CA ALA A 27 -2.15 -10.28 -7.29
C ALA A 27 -2.90 -10.06 -8.61
N ALA A 28 -2.28 -9.39 -9.59
CA ALA A 28 -2.86 -9.17 -10.92
C ALA A 28 -3.09 -10.50 -11.67
N VAL A 29 -2.12 -11.42 -11.61
CA VAL A 29 -2.25 -12.77 -12.22
C VAL A 29 -3.36 -13.56 -11.55
N LEU A 30 -3.44 -13.56 -10.23
CA LEU A 30 -4.51 -14.26 -9.49
C LEU A 30 -5.88 -13.69 -9.82
N MET A 31 -5.99 -12.37 -9.93
CA MET A 31 -7.24 -11.69 -10.27
C MET A 31 -7.70 -12.05 -11.69
N THR A 32 -6.79 -12.02 -12.67
CA THR A 32 -7.11 -12.40 -14.05
C THR A 32 -7.48 -13.90 -14.16
N ALA A 33 -6.78 -14.77 -13.42
CA ALA A 33 -7.10 -16.18 -13.35
C ALA A 33 -8.48 -16.43 -12.71
N PHE A 34 -8.82 -15.68 -11.65
CA PHE A 34 -10.12 -15.77 -10.99
C PHE A 34 -11.26 -15.35 -11.92
N ILE A 35 -11.10 -14.27 -12.67
CA ILE A 35 -12.08 -13.81 -13.66
C ILE A 35 -12.24 -14.85 -14.79
N ALA A 36 -11.13 -15.41 -15.29
CA ALA A 36 -11.17 -16.45 -16.31
C ALA A 36 -11.88 -17.74 -15.83
N LEU A 37 -11.66 -18.13 -14.57
CA LEU A 37 -12.36 -19.26 -13.95
C LEU A 37 -13.85 -18.95 -13.79
N GLY A 38 -14.23 -17.73 -13.37
CA GLY A 38 -15.61 -17.30 -13.22
C GLY A 38 -16.42 -17.32 -14.51
N SER A 39 -15.75 -17.11 -15.65
CA SER A 39 -16.36 -17.23 -16.98
C SER A 39 -16.53 -18.69 -17.47
N ALA A 40 -15.79 -19.63 -16.87
CA ALA A 40 -15.77 -21.04 -17.28
C ALA A 40 -16.60 -21.97 -16.38
N VAL A 41 -16.88 -21.54 -15.13
CA VAL A 41 -17.58 -22.35 -14.10
C VAL A 41 -18.67 -21.50 -13.48
N GLU A 42 -19.87 -22.10 -13.24
CA GLU A 42 -20.92 -21.45 -12.48
C GLU A 42 -20.47 -21.24 -11.01
N LEU A 43 -20.09 -20.01 -10.69
CA LEU A 43 -19.69 -19.62 -9.35
C LEU A 43 -20.90 -19.32 -8.47
N PRO A 44 -20.82 -19.53 -7.13
CA PRO A 44 -21.82 -19.07 -6.19
C PRO A 44 -22.09 -17.56 -6.36
N GLU A 45 -23.33 -17.11 -6.15
CA GLU A 45 -23.76 -15.73 -6.41
C GLU A 45 -22.84 -14.65 -5.81
N PHE A 46 -22.28 -14.89 -4.60
CA PHE A 46 -21.41 -13.93 -3.93
C PHE A 46 -20.03 -13.80 -4.63
N LEU A 47 -19.58 -14.83 -5.37
CA LEU A 47 -18.34 -14.82 -6.16
C LEU A 47 -18.59 -14.44 -7.61
N ALA A 48 -19.78 -14.72 -8.14
CA ALA A 48 -20.18 -14.39 -9.49
C ALA A 48 -20.09 -12.88 -9.74
N ASN A 49 -20.53 -12.07 -8.78
CA ASN A 49 -20.46 -10.62 -8.86
C ASN A 49 -19.01 -10.07 -8.90
N LEU A 50 -18.03 -10.80 -8.37
CA LEU A 50 -16.60 -10.44 -8.42
C LEU A 50 -15.92 -10.89 -9.71
N ALA A 51 -16.52 -11.83 -10.43
CA ALA A 51 -15.99 -12.40 -11.67
C ALA A 51 -16.52 -11.72 -12.94
N VAL A 52 -17.44 -10.76 -12.82
CA VAL A 52 -17.96 -9.99 -13.96
C VAL A 52 -16.91 -8.96 -14.40
N TRP A 53 -16.54 -9.01 -15.69
CA TRP A 53 -15.64 -8.03 -16.25
C TRP A 53 -16.44 -6.77 -16.65
N ASP A 54 -16.63 -5.87 -15.69
CA ASP A 54 -17.18 -4.54 -15.94
C ASP A 54 -16.09 -3.48 -15.75
N ASN A 55 -16.08 -2.47 -16.62
CA ASN A 55 -15.09 -1.39 -16.55
C ASN A 55 -15.10 -0.68 -15.19
N GLN A 56 -16.27 -0.50 -14.60
CA GLN A 56 -16.42 0.15 -13.30
C GLN A 56 -15.79 -0.70 -12.18
N GLN A 57 -15.98 -2.02 -12.20
CA GLN A 57 -15.35 -2.93 -11.25
C GLN A 57 -13.84 -3.01 -11.44
N LEU A 58 -13.36 -2.93 -12.68
CA LEU A 58 -11.93 -2.89 -12.97
C LEU A 58 -11.29 -1.64 -12.37
N GLU A 59 -11.89 -0.46 -12.57
CA GLU A 59 -11.40 0.79 -11.98
C GLU A 59 -11.41 0.76 -10.45
N ALA A 60 -12.49 0.28 -9.83
CA ALA A 60 -12.59 0.14 -8.39
C ALA A 60 -11.53 -0.84 -7.82
N THR A 61 -11.28 -1.95 -8.51
CA THR A 61 -10.26 -2.94 -8.12
C THR A 61 -8.85 -2.36 -8.26
N LEU A 62 -8.57 -1.62 -9.33
CA LEU A 62 -7.29 -0.94 -9.51
C LEU A 62 -7.08 0.14 -8.45
N ALA A 63 -8.10 0.93 -8.14
CA ALA A 63 -8.04 1.94 -7.08
C ALA A 63 -7.81 1.31 -5.70
N ALA A 64 -8.50 0.22 -5.37
CA ALA A 64 -8.33 -0.51 -4.12
C ALA A 64 -6.92 -1.13 -3.99
N SER A 65 -6.43 -1.78 -5.05
CA SER A 65 -5.08 -2.38 -5.06
C SER A 65 -3.99 -1.31 -4.95
N THR A 66 -4.16 -0.18 -5.63
CA THR A 66 -3.24 0.97 -5.54
C THR A 66 -3.24 1.57 -4.14
N SER A 67 -4.40 1.73 -3.52
CA SER A 67 -4.53 2.22 -2.14
C SER A 67 -3.81 1.29 -1.14
N CYS A 68 -3.95 -0.02 -1.31
CA CYS A 68 -3.26 -1.00 -0.49
C CYS A 68 -1.73 -0.91 -0.65
N ALA A 69 -1.24 -0.74 -1.89
CA ALA A 69 0.18 -0.53 -2.17
C ALA A 69 0.70 0.77 -1.55
N CYS A 70 -0.05 1.87 -1.61
CA CYS A 70 0.30 3.14 -0.98
C CYS A 70 0.43 3.00 0.54
N ILE A 71 -0.52 2.33 1.19
CA ILE A 71 -0.47 2.06 2.63
C ILE A 71 0.78 1.23 2.97
N GLY A 72 1.07 0.19 2.20
CA GLY A 72 2.27 -0.64 2.39
C GLY A 72 3.57 0.16 2.25
N LEU A 73 3.70 1.01 1.23
CA LEU A 73 4.86 1.88 1.03
C LEU A 73 5.01 2.90 2.18
N CYS A 74 3.91 3.51 2.63
CA CYS A 74 3.92 4.42 3.76
C CYS A 74 4.35 3.71 5.05
N MET A 75 3.87 2.51 5.30
CA MET A 75 4.31 1.69 6.43
C MET A 75 5.80 1.37 6.38
N CYS A 76 6.30 0.94 5.22
CA CYS A 76 7.73 0.66 5.01
C CYS A 76 8.58 1.92 5.21
N SER A 77 8.09 3.09 4.81
CA SER A 77 8.81 4.36 4.95
C SER A 77 9.04 4.78 6.41
N VAL A 78 8.21 4.34 7.32
CA VAL A 78 8.35 4.58 8.77
C VAL A 78 9.12 3.45 9.46
N THR A 79 8.79 2.21 9.14
CA THR A 79 9.38 1.04 9.81
C THR A 79 10.85 0.83 9.49
N LEU A 80 11.26 1.02 8.23
CA LEU A 80 12.65 0.80 7.81
C LEU A 80 13.64 1.74 8.53
N PRO A 81 13.45 3.08 8.59
CA PRO A 81 14.36 3.94 9.35
C PRO A 81 14.42 3.59 10.83
N ALA A 82 13.29 3.18 11.42
CA ALA A 82 13.25 2.75 12.81
C ALA A 82 14.08 1.48 13.03
N TYR A 83 14.03 0.51 12.15
CA TYR A 83 14.88 -0.69 12.21
C TYR A 83 16.38 -0.34 12.11
N PHE A 84 16.74 0.59 11.24
CA PHE A 84 18.13 1.02 11.12
C PHE A 84 18.62 1.81 12.33
N LYS A 85 17.75 2.58 12.98
CA LYS A 85 18.09 3.37 14.17
C LYS A 85 18.17 2.50 15.43
N PHE A 86 17.16 1.68 15.69
CA PHE A 86 17.03 0.94 16.97
C PHE A 86 17.53 -0.50 16.88
N GLY A 87 17.75 -1.01 15.68
CA GLY A 87 18.11 -2.40 15.47
C GLY A 87 16.93 -3.36 15.69
N MET A 88 17.22 -4.66 15.72
CA MET A 88 16.23 -5.71 15.97
C MET A 88 15.97 -5.87 17.47
N THR A 89 15.31 -4.89 18.07
CA THR A 89 14.85 -4.96 19.48
C THR A 89 13.41 -5.49 19.53
N LYS A 90 12.98 -5.96 20.71
CA LYS A 90 11.59 -6.38 20.91
C LYS A 90 10.59 -5.26 20.54
N ALA A 91 10.95 -4.01 20.84
CA ALA A 91 10.13 -2.85 20.50
C ALA A 91 9.95 -2.67 18.99
N THR A 92 11.00 -2.87 18.19
CA THR A 92 10.91 -2.75 16.73
C THR A 92 10.12 -3.89 16.10
N GLN A 93 10.06 -5.07 16.71
CA GLN A 93 9.24 -6.18 16.24
C GLN A 93 7.73 -5.88 16.29
N TYR A 94 7.30 -5.09 17.27
CA TYR A 94 5.89 -4.66 17.39
C TYR A 94 5.53 -3.46 16.51
N LEU A 95 6.51 -2.76 15.95
CA LEU A 95 6.28 -1.56 15.14
C LEU A 95 5.33 -1.81 13.95
N PRO A 96 5.45 -2.88 13.15
CA PRO A 96 4.51 -3.16 12.08
C PRO A 96 3.07 -3.34 12.56
N PHE A 97 2.88 -4.01 13.70
CA PHE A 97 1.54 -4.20 14.29
C PHE A 97 0.94 -2.87 14.74
N ILE A 98 1.72 -2.02 15.38
CA ILE A 98 1.29 -0.66 15.79
C ILE A 98 0.90 0.15 14.56
N MET A 99 1.68 0.07 13.48
CA MET A 99 1.38 0.77 12.24
C MET A 99 0.11 0.26 11.56
N ILE A 100 -0.15 -1.06 11.59
CA ILE A 100 -1.41 -1.63 11.10
C ILE A 100 -2.60 -1.09 11.91
N VAL A 101 -2.52 -1.12 13.23
CA VAL A 101 -3.58 -0.59 14.09
C VAL A 101 -3.78 0.91 13.83
N LEU A 102 -2.69 1.67 13.71
CA LEU A 102 -2.75 3.10 13.43
C LEU A 102 -3.35 3.41 12.05
N SER A 103 -3.08 2.57 11.04
CA SER A 103 -3.69 2.72 9.70
C SER A 103 -5.18 2.40 9.69
N MET A 104 -5.65 1.56 10.60
CA MET A 104 -7.07 1.26 10.76
C MET A 104 -7.82 2.32 11.60
N ALA A 105 -7.09 3.12 12.40
CA ALA A 105 -7.70 4.13 13.26
C ALA A 105 -8.59 5.15 12.51
N PRO A 106 -8.21 5.69 11.34
CA PRO A 106 -9.07 6.59 10.57
C PRO A 106 -10.40 5.93 10.17
N PHE A 107 -10.38 4.65 9.79
CA PHE A 107 -11.59 3.92 9.42
C PHE A 107 -12.51 3.67 10.62
N LEU A 108 -11.93 3.38 11.80
CA LEU A 108 -12.69 3.24 13.04
C LEU A 108 -13.31 4.59 13.45
N VAL A 109 -12.54 5.67 13.36
CA VAL A 109 -13.03 7.02 13.68
C VAL A 109 -14.15 7.44 12.72
N LEU A 110 -13.99 7.19 11.41
CA LEU A 110 -15.02 7.43 10.42
C LEU A 110 -16.28 6.59 10.68
N GLY A 111 -16.12 5.34 11.13
CA GLY A 111 -17.24 4.47 11.48
C GLY A 111 -18.01 4.94 12.72
N VAL A 112 -17.34 5.56 13.69
CA VAL A 112 -17.94 5.99 14.96
C VAL A 112 -18.50 7.42 14.89
N ILE A 113 -17.79 8.34 14.21
CA ILE A 113 -18.19 9.78 14.12
C ILE A 113 -19.03 10.05 12.86
N GLY A 114 -19.21 9.11 12.06
CA GLY A 114 -19.36 8.96 10.65
C GLY A 114 -20.66 9.39 9.98
N GLY A 115 -21.44 10.32 10.45
CA GLY A 115 -22.52 10.89 9.64
C GLY A 115 -22.01 11.84 8.54
N PRO A 116 -21.71 13.10 8.85
CA PRO A 116 -21.48 14.12 7.82
C PRO A 116 -20.11 14.00 7.09
N LEU A 117 -19.08 13.49 7.76
CA LEU A 117 -17.78 13.27 7.15
C LEU A 117 -17.78 12.10 6.16
N LEU A 118 -18.49 11.04 6.50
CA LEU A 118 -18.63 9.88 5.61
C LEU A 118 -19.38 10.25 4.32
N ASP A 119 -20.39 11.08 4.43
CA ASP A 119 -21.18 11.56 3.28
C ASP A 119 -20.34 12.49 2.38
N GLN A 120 -19.49 13.34 2.96
CA GLN A 120 -18.55 14.16 2.17
C GLN A 120 -17.51 13.31 1.44
N VAL A 121 -16.96 12.28 2.11
CA VAL A 121 -16.00 11.35 1.48
C VAL A 121 -16.67 10.53 0.39
N LYS A 122 -17.89 10.02 0.63
CA LYS A 122 -18.67 9.32 -0.41
C LYS A 122 -18.95 10.22 -1.60
N GLY A 123 -19.43 11.46 -1.36
CA GLY A 123 -19.69 12.42 -2.43
C GLY A 123 -18.43 12.78 -3.24
N ALA A 124 -17.27 12.86 -2.60
CA ALA A 124 -16.00 13.08 -3.30
C ALA A 124 -15.59 11.86 -4.14
N ILE A 125 -15.83 10.64 -3.66
CA ILE A 125 -15.56 9.40 -4.38
C ILE A 125 -16.50 9.29 -5.59
N GLU A 126 -17.80 9.49 -5.41
CA GLU A 126 -18.80 9.48 -6.49
C GLU A 126 -18.50 10.54 -7.57
N LEU A 127 -18.05 11.74 -7.15
CA LEU A 127 -17.62 12.77 -8.10
C LEU A 127 -16.37 12.34 -8.89
N ALA A 128 -15.44 11.66 -8.25
CA ALA A 128 -14.24 11.11 -8.89
C ALA A 128 -14.58 9.96 -9.86
N GLU A 129 -15.54 9.10 -9.50
CA GLU A 129 -16.05 8.03 -10.36
C GLU A 129 -16.71 8.58 -11.61
N THR A 130 -17.61 9.56 -11.46
CA THR A 130 -18.34 10.17 -12.60
C THR A 130 -17.42 10.95 -13.54
N THR A 131 -16.29 11.46 -13.04
CA THR A 131 -15.35 12.27 -13.84
C THR A 131 -14.23 11.42 -14.46
N GLY A 132 -14.20 10.09 -14.23
CA GLY A 132 -13.08 9.22 -14.64
C GLY A 132 -11.76 9.55 -13.91
N GLY A 133 -11.85 10.26 -12.80
CA GLY A 133 -10.71 10.77 -12.05
C GLY A 133 -10.10 9.79 -11.04
N LEU A 134 -10.74 8.64 -10.78
CA LEU A 134 -10.24 7.64 -9.84
C LEU A 134 -8.84 7.14 -10.20
N GLY A 135 -8.61 6.86 -11.48
CA GLY A 135 -7.30 6.42 -11.95
C GLY A 135 -6.23 7.49 -11.76
N LEU A 136 -6.56 8.76 -12.00
CA LEU A 136 -5.63 9.88 -11.83
C LEU A 136 -5.32 10.12 -10.35
N ILE A 137 -6.32 10.04 -9.48
CA ILE A 137 -6.14 10.15 -8.03
C ILE A 137 -5.28 8.99 -7.50
N ALA A 138 -5.54 7.76 -7.93
CA ALA A 138 -4.78 6.59 -7.56
C ALA A 138 -3.31 6.71 -8.02
N PHE A 139 -3.08 7.17 -9.25
CA PHE A 139 -1.73 7.41 -9.77
C PHE A 139 -0.99 8.51 -9.01
N ALA A 140 -1.66 9.62 -8.71
CA ALA A 140 -1.08 10.69 -7.90
C ALA A 140 -0.72 10.22 -6.48
N ALA A 141 -1.61 9.46 -5.83
CA ALA A 141 -1.37 8.87 -4.52
C ALA A 141 -0.16 7.92 -4.54
N LEU A 142 -0.04 7.09 -5.58
CA LEU A 142 1.11 6.20 -5.76
C LEU A 142 2.40 6.98 -5.95
N ALA A 143 2.40 8.02 -6.77
CA ALA A 143 3.57 8.87 -7.00
C ALA A 143 4.03 9.56 -5.72
N ILE A 144 3.10 10.10 -4.93
CA ILE A 144 3.39 10.72 -3.63
C ILE A 144 3.96 9.66 -2.65
N SER A 145 3.36 8.47 -2.58
CA SER A 145 3.83 7.40 -1.70
C SER A 145 5.24 6.92 -2.06
N LEU A 146 5.56 6.82 -3.35
CA LEU A 146 6.90 6.51 -3.84
C LEU A 146 7.91 7.63 -3.50
N ALA A 147 7.51 8.90 -3.62
CA ALA A 147 8.35 10.03 -3.25
C ALA A 147 8.66 10.03 -1.74
N VAL A 148 7.65 9.77 -0.90
CA VAL A 148 7.83 9.63 0.56
C VAL A 148 8.75 8.45 0.88
N TYR A 149 8.57 7.31 0.21
CA TYR A 149 9.42 6.14 0.37
C TYR A 149 10.88 6.42 -0.02
N ALA A 150 11.10 7.10 -1.14
CA ALA A 150 12.44 7.52 -1.57
C ALA A 150 13.06 8.51 -0.57
N ALA A 151 12.33 9.52 -0.10
CA ALA A 151 12.79 10.45 0.92
C ALA A 151 13.17 9.73 2.23
N SER A 152 12.37 8.75 2.64
CA SER A 152 12.64 7.90 3.80
C SER A 152 13.98 7.16 3.68
N SER A 153 14.37 6.72 2.47
CA SER A 153 15.65 6.05 2.25
C SER A 153 16.85 6.95 2.58
N PHE A 154 16.78 8.25 2.26
CA PHE A 154 17.82 9.21 2.62
C PHE A 154 17.93 9.42 4.13
N ILE A 155 16.79 9.47 4.82
CA ILE A 155 16.74 9.57 6.28
C ILE A 155 17.35 8.32 6.91
N ALA A 156 17.01 7.13 6.42
CA ALA A 156 17.55 5.87 6.90
C ALA A 156 19.08 5.80 6.73
N VAL A 157 19.62 6.25 5.61
CA VAL A 157 21.08 6.31 5.38
C VAL A 157 21.75 7.22 6.42
N ARG A 158 21.17 8.40 6.70
CA ARG A 158 21.72 9.33 7.72
C ARG A 158 21.68 8.73 9.11
N LEU A 159 20.56 8.11 9.49
CA LEU A 159 20.40 7.48 10.80
C LEU A 159 21.35 6.30 11.01
N TYR A 160 21.57 5.51 9.95
CA TYR A 160 22.47 4.36 10.01
C TYR A 160 23.95 4.77 10.03
N SER A 161 24.30 5.85 9.31
CA SER A 161 25.68 6.38 9.32
C SER A 161 26.06 7.06 10.64
N ALA A 162 25.08 7.64 11.34
CA ALA A 162 25.28 8.28 12.64
C ALA A 162 25.34 7.31 13.84
N ARG A 163 25.16 6.02 13.60
CA ARG A 163 25.24 4.98 14.63
C ARG A 163 26.70 4.59 14.83
N ASP A 164 27.29 5.00 15.94
CA ASP A 164 28.58 4.50 16.41
C ASP A 164 28.39 3.04 16.87
N LEU A 165 29.06 2.14 16.16
CA LEU A 165 29.16 0.70 16.49
C LEU A 165 30.49 0.44 17.18
#